data_3223565359633c81b2f761c8ed39bf2e
#
_entry.id   3223565359633c81b2f761c8ed39bf2e
#
_cell.length_a   1.000
_cell.length_b   1.000
_cell.length_c   1.000
_cell.angle_alpha   90.00
_cell.angle_beta   90.00
_cell.angle_gamma   90.00
#
_symmetry.space_group_name_H-M   'P 1'
#
loop_
_entity.id
_entity.type
_entity.pdbx_description
1 polymer ?
#
loop_
_entity_poly.entity_id
_entity_poly.type
_entity_poly.pdbx_seq_one_letter_code
_entity_poly.pdbx_strand_id
1 'polypeptide(L)'
;MERGTSDEVGYATGLWHMVQAGLRELFPGYFALIMATGIISLACGMLGLPILAQALFRLNIVNYAVIATLMLARLIGYPRLMLADLTDHARGPGFFTSIAGSCVLGTQFVVIGHESSVAWILWGVGVTLSFTVIYAFFAAVTLRGVKPDLETGINGAWLIATVGSQSIAILSTLLLPTAGAYKTALVTFALIMYLMGCMTYLTIIPLILYRFTFFRLTPAELTPPYWINMGAVAITTLAGATLIMNAGRSSLLTAILPFLKGLTLYFWATATWWIPLLLILGVWRHLYRHFPLRYSPQYWGMVFPLGMYTACTIRLSQAVDLPLLAPVTPYLLAIALFAWSLTFAGLIHELVRDFGRPRLPESPARPH
;
A
#
# COMPACT_ATOMS: atom_id res chain seq x y z
N MET A 1 -14.04 29.34 -42.31
CA MET A 1 -14.54 28.25 -41.47
C MET A 1 -13.52 27.12 -41.29
N GLU A 2 -12.21 27.31 -41.60
CA GLU A 2 -11.17 26.27 -41.59
C GLU A 2 -10.10 26.39 -40.48
N ARG A 3 -10.19 27.40 -39.60
CA ARG A 3 -9.21 27.57 -38.52
C ARG A 3 -9.51 26.74 -37.24
N GLY A 4 -10.74 26.17 -37.11
CA GLY A 4 -11.12 25.39 -35.93
C GLY A 4 -10.62 23.96 -35.95
N THR A 5 -10.46 23.35 -37.12
CA THR A 5 -10.11 21.91 -37.22
C THR A 5 -8.61 21.62 -37.05
N SER A 6 -7.72 22.57 -37.41
CA SER A 6 -6.26 22.39 -37.23
C SER A 6 -5.84 22.53 -35.78
N ASP A 7 -6.47 23.41 -35.02
CA ASP A 7 -6.16 23.62 -33.60
C ASP A 7 -6.69 22.44 -32.74
N GLU A 8 -7.86 21.89 -33.06
CA GLU A 8 -8.40 20.71 -32.38
C GLU A 8 -7.56 19.44 -32.64
N VAL A 9 -7.08 19.25 -33.87
CA VAL A 9 -6.19 18.14 -34.21
C VAL A 9 -4.83 18.27 -33.53
N GLY A 10 -4.28 19.49 -33.45
CA GLY A 10 -3.03 19.77 -32.71
C GLY A 10 -3.16 19.53 -31.21
N TYR A 11 -4.29 19.89 -30.62
CA TYR A 11 -4.58 19.66 -29.19
C TYR A 11 -4.77 18.16 -28.89
N ALA A 12 -5.49 17.43 -29.73
CA ALA A 12 -5.71 16.00 -29.55
C ALA A 12 -4.41 15.19 -29.69
N THR A 13 -3.54 15.55 -30.63
CA THR A 13 -2.22 14.92 -30.77
C THR A 13 -1.30 15.23 -29.59
N GLY A 14 -1.31 16.47 -29.07
CA GLY A 14 -0.55 16.84 -27.87
C GLY A 14 -1.01 16.10 -26.61
N LEU A 15 -2.31 15.98 -26.38
CA LEU A 15 -2.88 15.26 -25.26
C LEU A 15 -2.55 13.75 -25.34
N TRP A 16 -2.63 13.17 -26.55
CA TRP A 16 -2.29 11.76 -26.77
C TRP A 16 -0.81 11.47 -26.44
N HIS A 17 0.11 12.33 -26.85
CA HIS A 17 1.53 12.20 -26.52
C HIS A 17 1.78 12.31 -25.00
N MET A 18 1.08 13.21 -24.30
CA MET A 18 1.17 13.30 -22.84
C MET A 18 0.67 12.05 -22.14
N VAL A 19 -0.47 11.50 -22.56
CA VAL A 19 -1.02 10.23 -22.02
C VAL A 19 -0.06 9.09 -22.27
N GLN A 20 0.52 8.97 -23.46
CA GLN A 20 1.51 7.95 -23.78
C GLN A 20 2.77 8.05 -22.92
N ALA A 21 3.31 9.26 -22.74
CA ALA A 21 4.47 9.51 -21.87
C ALA A 21 4.14 9.12 -20.41
N GLY A 22 2.98 9.53 -19.90
CA GLY A 22 2.50 9.18 -18.56
C GLY A 22 2.35 7.67 -18.36
N LEU A 23 1.82 6.94 -19.37
CA LEU A 23 1.70 5.48 -19.31
C LEU A 23 3.06 4.77 -19.30
N ARG A 24 4.03 5.25 -20.10
CA ARG A 24 5.39 4.69 -20.12
C ARG A 24 6.08 4.78 -18.77
N GLU A 25 5.92 5.92 -18.09
CA GLU A 25 6.58 6.25 -16.82
C GLU A 25 5.74 5.94 -15.59
N LEU A 26 4.52 5.40 -15.75
CA LEU A 26 3.58 5.15 -14.68
C LEU A 26 4.27 4.38 -13.53
N PHE A 27 4.26 4.96 -12.35
CA PHE A 27 4.89 4.37 -11.18
C PHE A 27 4.09 3.14 -10.70
N PRO A 28 4.72 1.94 -10.58
CA PRO A 28 4.01 0.72 -10.21
C PRO A 28 3.30 0.79 -8.85
N GLY A 29 3.83 1.62 -7.95
CA GLY A 29 3.32 1.77 -6.58
C GLY A 29 2.10 2.67 -6.42
N TYR A 30 1.44 3.14 -7.48
CA TYR A 30 0.26 4.01 -7.36
C TYR A 30 -0.93 3.38 -6.63
N PHE A 31 -1.03 2.05 -6.56
CA PHE A 31 -2.05 1.40 -5.73
C PHE A 31 -1.91 1.71 -4.23
N ALA A 32 -0.80 2.31 -3.79
CA ALA A 32 -0.67 2.83 -2.42
C ALA A 32 -1.68 3.93 -2.09
N LEU A 33 -2.17 4.71 -3.10
CA LEU A 33 -3.30 5.63 -2.95
C LEU A 33 -4.57 4.89 -2.50
N ILE A 34 -4.86 3.75 -3.14
CA ILE A 34 -6.03 2.92 -2.81
C ILE A 34 -5.88 2.34 -1.40
N MET A 35 -4.69 1.85 -1.07
CA MET A 35 -4.39 1.32 0.26
C MET A 35 -4.59 2.38 1.34
N ALA A 36 -4.06 3.59 1.15
CA ALA A 36 -4.14 4.69 2.11
C ALA A 36 -5.57 5.21 2.28
N THR A 37 -6.26 5.50 1.17
CA THR A 37 -7.65 5.96 1.19
C THR A 37 -8.58 4.91 1.81
N GLY A 38 -8.36 3.64 1.47
CA GLY A 38 -9.17 2.53 1.97
C GLY A 38 -9.03 2.31 3.46
N ILE A 39 -7.81 2.31 3.99
CA ILE A 39 -7.62 2.07 5.44
C ILE A 39 -8.12 3.24 6.29
N ILE A 40 -7.98 4.48 5.82
CA ILE A 40 -8.53 5.65 6.51
C ILE A 40 -10.06 5.61 6.49
N SER A 41 -10.68 5.23 5.37
CA SER A 41 -12.12 5.01 5.27
C SER A 41 -12.60 3.96 6.30
N LEU A 42 -11.90 2.83 6.41
CA LEU A 42 -12.20 1.78 7.40
C LEU A 42 -12.04 2.30 8.84
N ALA A 43 -10.96 3.03 9.13
CA ALA A 43 -10.74 3.62 10.45
C ALA A 43 -11.82 4.66 10.83
N CYS A 44 -12.28 5.48 9.88
CA CYS A 44 -13.41 6.38 10.05
C CYS A 44 -14.69 5.61 10.43
N GLY A 45 -14.98 4.51 9.73
CA GLY A 45 -16.12 3.65 10.05
C GLY A 45 -16.03 3.05 11.45
N MET A 46 -14.84 2.58 11.87
CA MET A 46 -14.59 2.02 13.20
C MET A 46 -14.78 3.04 14.33
N LEU A 47 -14.55 4.33 14.08
CA LEU A 47 -14.68 5.42 15.04
C LEU A 47 -16.01 6.18 14.93
N GLY A 48 -17.01 5.64 14.23
CA GLY A 48 -18.36 6.20 14.17
C GLY A 48 -18.50 7.44 13.28
N LEU A 49 -17.68 7.58 12.23
CA LEU A 49 -17.74 8.61 11.20
C LEU A 49 -18.25 8.05 9.86
N PRO A 50 -19.51 7.56 9.78
CA PRO A 50 -20.01 6.80 8.62
C PRO A 50 -20.06 7.62 7.34
N ILE A 51 -20.35 8.91 7.39
CA ILE A 51 -20.41 9.79 6.21
C ILE A 51 -19.04 9.89 5.56
N LEU A 52 -17.99 10.13 6.35
CA LEU A 52 -16.63 10.23 5.87
C LEU A 52 -16.10 8.88 5.36
N ALA A 53 -16.41 7.80 6.09
CA ALA A 53 -16.08 6.43 5.66
C ALA A 53 -16.67 6.13 4.29
N GLN A 54 -17.95 6.44 4.07
CA GLN A 54 -18.64 6.19 2.81
C GLN A 54 -18.14 7.09 1.68
N ALA A 55 -17.82 8.37 1.95
CA ALA A 55 -17.28 9.28 0.97
C ALA A 55 -15.90 8.79 0.46
N LEU A 56 -15.01 8.42 1.39
CA LEU A 56 -13.69 7.88 1.06
C LEU A 56 -13.79 6.50 0.36
N PHE A 57 -14.76 5.66 0.72
CA PHE A 57 -15.01 4.41 0.04
C PHE A 57 -15.40 4.61 -1.44
N ARG A 58 -16.35 5.52 -1.72
CA ARG A 58 -16.77 5.84 -3.10
C ARG A 58 -15.60 6.42 -3.91
N LEU A 59 -14.85 7.34 -3.31
CA LEU A 59 -13.63 7.86 -3.94
C LEU A 59 -12.63 6.75 -4.25
N ASN A 60 -12.49 5.77 -3.34
CA ASN A 60 -11.54 4.68 -3.50
C ASN A 60 -11.93 3.71 -4.63
N ILE A 61 -13.22 3.49 -4.86
CA ILE A 61 -13.72 2.73 -6.04
C ILE A 61 -13.27 3.41 -7.33
N VAL A 62 -13.42 4.74 -7.43
CA VAL A 62 -12.99 5.51 -8.60
C VAL A 62 -11.47 5.45 -8.76
N ASN A 63 -10.71 5.66 -7.69
CA ASN A 63 -9.26 5.58 -7.69
C ASN A 63 -8.78 4.20 -8.19
N TYR A 64 -9.40 3.12 -7.69
CA TYR A 64 -9.04 1.77 -8.10
C TYR A 64 -9.34 1.54 -9.58
N ALA A 65 -10.51 1.93 -10.06
CA ALA A 65 -10.89 1.79 -11.47
C ALA A 65 -9.91 2.54 -12.39
N VAL A 66 -9.56 3.77 -12.05
CA VAL A 66 -8.61 4.59 -12.83
C VAL A 66 -7.22 3.94 -12.84
N ILE A 67 -6.66 3.63 -11.66
CA ILE A 67 -5.29 3.09 -11.57
C ILE A 67 -5.20 1.69 -12.21
N ALA A 68 -6.21 0.82 -12.01
CA ALA A 68 -6.25 -0.49 -12.64
C ALA A 68 -6.31 -0.39 -14.17
N THR A 69 -7.14 0.52 -14.70
CA THR A 69 -7.23 0.77 -16.15
C THR A 69 -5.90 1.27 -16.72
N LEU A 70 -5.26 2.24 -16.07
CA LEU A 70 -3.95 2.75 -16.50
C LEU A 70 -2.87 1.66 -16.43
N MET A 71 -2.88 0.82 -15.41
CA MET A 71 -1.91 -0.27 -15.28
C MET A 71 -2.13 -1.37 -16.32
N LEU A 72 -3.38 -1.70 -16.64
CA LEU A 72 -3.73 -2.62 -17.75
C LEU A 72 -3.34 -2.02 -19.11
N ALA A 73 -3.61 -0.75 -19.35
CA ALA A 73 -3.17 -0.07 -20.55
C ALA A 73 -1.64 -0.07 -20.71
N ARG A 74 -0.90 0.12 -19.60
CA ARG A 74 0.54 0.01 -19.57
C ARG A 74 1.02 -1.43 -19.86
N LEU A 75 0.37 -2.44 -19.28
CA LEU A 75 0.69 -3.85 -19.52
C LEU A 75 0.54 -4.22 -21.01
N ILE A 76 -0.52 -3.73 -21.64
CA ILE A 76 -0.81 -4.01 -23.06
C ILE A 76 0.13 -3.20 -23.97
N GLY A 77 0.30 -1.91 -23.71
CA GLY A 77 1.05 -1.01 -24.57
C GLY A 77 2.58 -1.09 -24.38
N TYR A 78 3.04 -1.40 -23.16
CA TYR A 78 4.47 -1.35 -22.78
C TYR A 78 4.92 -2.56 -21.94
N PRO A 79 4.65 -3.82 -22.36
CA PRO A 79 4.91 -5.02 -21.55
C PRO A 79 6.40 -5.17 -21.18
N ARG A 80 7.32 -4.80 -22.10
CA ARG A 80 8.77 -4.87 -21.85
C ARG A 80 9.21 -3.91 -20.75
N LEU A 81 8.66 -2.68 -20.71
CA LEU A 81 8.98 -1.71 -19.66
C LEU A 81 8.40 -2.16 -18.31
N MET A 82 7.20 -2.72 -18.33
CA MET A 82 6.57 -3.25 -17.13
C MET A 82 7.35 -4.43 -16.54
N LEU A 83 7.85 -5.34 -17.38
CA LEU A 83 8.71 -6.45 -16.96
C LEU A 83 10.06 -5.95 -16.43
N ALA A 84 10.65 -4.95 -17.07
CA ALA A 84 11.89 -4.32 -16.60
C ALA A 84 11.71 -3.71 -15.20
N ASP A 85 10.61 -2.99 -14.97
CA ASP A 85 10.27 -2.44 -13.66
C ASP A 85 10.03 -3.55 -12.62
N LEU A 86 9.29 -4.62 -12.98
CA LEU A 86 8.98 -5.72 -12.07
C LEU A 86 10.26 -6.44 -11.59
N THR A 87 11.28 -6.53 -12.44
CA THR A 87 12.54 -7.21 -12.12
C THR A 87 13.60 -6.27 -11.53
N ASP A 88 13.26 -5.00 -11.31
CA ASP A 88 14.15 -4.00 -10.71
C ASP A 88 14.02 -3.99 -9.18
N HIS A 89 15.14 -3.95 -8.45
CA HIS A 89 15.18 -4.00 -6.99
C HIS A 89 14.48 -2.82 -6.32
N ALA A 90 14.51 -1.64 -6.94
CA ALA A 90 13.92 -0.41 -6.38
C ALA A 90 12.45 -0.24 -6.79
N ARG A 91 12.09 -0.58 -8.04
CA ARG A 91 10.75 -0.35 -8.60
C ARG A 91 9.81 -1.56 -8.46
N GLY A 92 10.36 -2.79 -8.53
CA GLY A 92 9.60 -4.03 -8.49
C GLY A 92 8.69 -4.19 -7.27
N PRO A 93 9.13 -3.86 -6.05
CA PRO A 93 8.28 -3.89 -4.86
C PRO A 93 7.03 -3.00 -4.96
N GLY A 94 7.04 -1.98 -5.82
CA GLY A 94 5.86 -1.14 -6.08
C GLY A 94 4.66 -1.93 -6.60
N PHE A 95 4.88 -3.01 -7.35
CA PHE A 95 3.78 -3.86 -7.85
C PHE A 95 3.02 -4.58 -6.74
N PHE A 96 3.64 -4.83 -5.57
CA PHE A 96 2.95 -5.47 -4.45
C PHE A 96 1.80 -4.62 -3.90
N THR A 97 1.81 -3.30 -4.16
CA THR A 97 0.71 -2.41 -3.78
C THR A 97 -0.60 -2.78 -4.47
N SER A 98 -0.57 -3.40 -5.66
CA SER A 98 -1.77 -3.85 -6.37
C SER A 98 -2.48 -4.98 -5.63
N ILE A 99 -1.74 -5.87 -4.99
CA ILE A 99 -2.27 -6.96 -4.14
C ILE A 99 -3.01 -6.36 -2.94
N ALA A 100 -2.31 -5.51 -2.21
CA ALA A 100 -2.84 -4.89 -1.01
C ALA A 100 -4.01 -3.94 -1.32
N GLY A 101 -3.90 -3.14 -2.39
CA GLY A 101 -4.96 -2.22 -2.83
C GLY A 101 -6.25 -2.96 -3.19
N SER A 102 -6.16 -4.08 -3.92
CA SER A 102 -7.32 -4.92 -4.24
C SER A 102 -7.98 -5.49 -2.98
N CYS A 103 -7.18 -6.04 -2.05
CA CYS A 103 -7.72 -6.62 -0.81
C CYS A 103 -8.27 -5.56 0.16
N VAL A 104 -7.65 -4.37 0.23
CA VAL A 104 -8.16 -3.26 1.06
C VAL A 104 -9.48 -2.75 0.51
N LEU A 105 -9.61 -2.59 -0.81
CA LEU A 105 -10.90 -2.23 -1.42
C LEU A 105 -11.95 -3.34 -1.20
N GLY A 106 -11.57 -4.62 -1.33
CA GLY A 106 -12.44 -5.75 -1.00
C GLY A 106 -12.91 -5.72 0.46
N THR A 107 -12.01 -5.35 1.39
CA THR A 107 -12.36 -5.16 2.80
C THR A 107 -13.37 -4.02 3.00
N GLN A 108 -13.24 -2.91 2.26
CA GLN A 108 -14.24 -1.82 2.29
C GLN A 108 -15.60 -2.29 1.76
N PHE A 109 -15.64 -3.09 0.69
CA PHE A 109 -16.88 -3.67 0.18
C PHE A 109 -17.58 -4.54 1.23
N VAL A 110 -16.84 -5.36 2.00
CA VAL A 110 -17.43 -6.17 3.08
C VAL A 110 -17.91 -5.31 4.24
N VAL A 111 -17.07 -4.37 4.72
CA VAL A 111 -17.29 -3.69 6.01
C VAL A 111 -18.18 -2.46 5.86
N ILE A 112 -18.06 -1.71 4.77
CA ILE A 112 -18.77 -0.44 4.55
C ILE A 112 -19.87 -0.60 3.51
N GLY A 113 -19.57 -1.32 2.43
CA GLY A 113 -20.51 -1.56 1.33
C GLY A 113 -21.53 -2.66 1.60
N HIS A 114 -21.26 -3.54 2.59
CA HIS A 114 -22.06 -4.74 2.89
C HIS A 114 -22.26 -5.66 1.65
N GLU A 115 -21.30 -5.68 0.74
CA GLU A 115 -21.34 -6.39 -0.53
C GLU A 115 -20.16 -7.39 -0.62
N SER A 116 -20.48 -8.68 -0.51
CA SER A 116 -19.47 -9.73 -0.50
C SER A 116 -19.09 -10.24 -1.90
N SER A 117 -19.95 -10.09 -2.90
CA SER A 117 -19.71 -10.63 -4.26
C SER A 117 -18.53 -9.94 -4.91
N VAL A 118 -18.48 -8.59 -4.86
CA VAL A 118 -17.34 -7.80 -5.35
C VAL A 118 -16.07 -8.10 -4.53
N ALA A 119 -16.22 -8.28 -3.23
CA ALA A 119 -15.09 -8.60 -2.35
C ALA A 119 -14.45 -9.96 -2.70
N TRP A 120 -15.24 -10.98 -3.10
CA TRP A 120 -14.72 -12.25 -3.60
C TRP A 120 -13.92 -12.10 -4.89
N ILE A 121 -14.39 -11.25 -5.83
CA ILE A 121 -13.64 -10.96 -7.06
C ILE A 121 -12.30 -10.30 -6.72
N LEU A 122 -12.31 -9.27 -5.87
CA LEU A 122 -11.11 -8.55 -5.45
C LEU A 122 -10.15 -9.44 -4.64
N TRP A 123 -10.68 -10.38 -3.85
CA TRP A 123 -9.90 -11.41 -3.18
C TRP A 123 -9.19 -12.31 -4.20
N GLY A 124 -9.92 -12.80 -5.21
CA GLY A 124 -9.35 -13.62 -6.28
C GLY A 124 -8.25 -12.88 -7.05
N VAL A 125 -8.46 -11.59 -7.37
CA VAL A 125 -7.45 -10.72 -7.99
C VAL A 125 -6.21 -10.61 -7.08
N GLY A 126 -6.40 -10.30 -5.79
CA GLY A 126 -5.31 -10.17 -4.82
C GLY A 126 -4.49 -11.45 -4.68
N VAL A 127 -5.16 -12.61 -4.56
CA VAL A 127 -4.49 -13.92 -4.48
C VAL A 127 -3.70 -14.22 -5.75
N THR A 128 -4.31 -14.04 -6.93
CA THR A 128 -3.63 -14.27 -8.21
C THR A 128 -2.41 -13.37 -8.39
N LEU A 129 -2.54 -12.07 -8.09
CA LEU A 129 -1.42 -11.13 -8.13
C LEU A 129 -0.34 -11.50 -7.12
N SER A 130 -0.69 -11.98 -5.92
CA SER A 130 0.29 -12.39 -4.91
C SER A 130 1.17 -13.53 -5.44
N PHE A 131 0.57 -14.58 -5.97
CA PHE A 131 1.33 -15.72 -6.48
C PHE A 131 2.10 -15.40 -7.76
N THR A 132 1.62 -14.50 -8.61
CA THR A 132 2.32 -14.13 -9.84
C THR A 132 3.39 -13.09 -9.61
N VAL A 133 3.06 -11.96 -8.96
CA VAL A 133 3.95 -10.79 -8.86
C VAL A 133 5.04 -10.99 -7.82
N ILE A 134 4.70 -11.49 -6.62
CA ILE A 134 5.69 -11.69 -5.54
C ILE A 134 6.73 -12.73 -5.97
N TYR A 135 6.28 -13.87 -6.48
CA TYR A 135 7.22 -14.93 -6.88
C TYR A 135 8.01 -14.55 -8.13
N ALA A 136 7.40 -13.85 -9.11
CA ALA A 136 8.15 -13.34 -10.27
C ALA A 136 9.25 -12.36 -9.85
N PHE A 137 8.96 -11.44 -8.93
CA PHE A 137 9.95 -10.51 -8.40
C PHE A 137 11.09 -11.25 -7.68
N PHE A 138 10.76 -12.08 -6.68
CA PHE A 138 11.81 -12.77 -5.91
C PHE A 138 12.62 -13.74 -6.76
N ALA A 139 12.00 -14.43 -7.71
CA ALA A 139 12.73 -15.26 -8.67
C ALA A 139 13.68 -14.41 -9.53
N ALA A 140 13.20 -13.29 -10.08
CA ALA A 140 14.02 -12.41 -10.92
C ALA A 140 15.22 -11.84 -10.18
N VAL A 141 15.05 -11.31 -8.97
CA VAL A 141 16.16 -10.73 -8.17
C VAL A 141 17.11 -11.81 -7.66
N THR A 142 16.62 -13.02 -7.42
CA THR A 142 17.46 -14.17 -7.01
C THR A 142 18.32 -14.69 -8.15
N LEU A 143 17.75 -14.82 -9.35
CA LEU A 143 18.43 -15.38 -10.52
C LEU A 143 19.29 -14.36 -11.27
N ARG A 144 19.18 -13.07 -10.93
CA ARG A 144 19.95 -12.01 -11.59
C ARG A 144 21.45 -12.20 -11.40
N GLY A 145 22.21 -12.22 -12.50
CA GLY A 145 23.65 -12.43 -12.48
C GLY A 145 24.44 -11.28 -11.84
N VAL A 146 24.04 -10.03 -12.10
CA VAL A 146 24.63 -8.83 -11.50
C VAL A 146 23.60 -8.24 -10.55
N LYS A 147 23.91 -8.20 -9.27
CA LYS A 147 23.04 -7.69 -8.19
C LYS A 147 23.57 -6.35 -7.68
N PRO A 148 22.68 -5.41 -7.33
CA PRO A 148 23.10 -4.21 -6.61
C PRO A 148 23.61 -4.57 -5.22
N ASP A 149 24.44 -3.71 -4.63
CA ASP A 149 24.84 -3.81 -3.24
C ASP A 149 23.61 -3.61 -2.32
N LEU A 150 23.71 -4.11 -1.08
CA LEU A 150 22.63 -3.98 -0.10
C LEU A 150 22.23 -2.50 0.12
N GLU A 151 23.20 -1.59 0.10
CA GLU A 151 22.99 -0.15 0.29
C GLU A 151 22.00 0.45 -0.70
N THR A 152 22.05 0.02 -1.96
CA THR A 152 21.22 0.54 -3.06
C THR A 152 20.08 -0.38 -3.45
N GLY A 153 20.20 -1.67 -3.14
CA GLY A 153 19.25 -2.71 -3.58
C GLY A 153 18.03 -2.87 -2.70
N ILE A 154 18.08 -2.48 -1.41
CA ILE A 154 16.95 -2.64 -0.49
C ILE A 154 16.40 -1.30 -0.02
N ASN A 155 15.07 -1.22 0.12
CA ASN A 155 14.37 -0.07 0.68
C ASN A 155 13.08 -0.50 1.39
N GLY A 156 12.39 0.45 2.03
CA GLY A 156 11.15 0.17 2.78
C GLY A 156 10.02 -0.44 1.94
N ALA A 157 10.01 -0.26 0.63
CA ALA A 157 8.98 -0.81 -0.24
C ALA A 157 9.01 -2.36 -0.33
N TRP A 158 10.15 -3.00 -0.05
CA TRP A 158 10.23 -4.47 0.00
C TRP A 158 9.25 -5.09 1.02
N LEU A 159 8.97 -4.37 2.09
CA LEU A 159 7.99 -4.80 3.10
C LEU A 159 6.54 -4.77 2.61
N ILE A 160 6.27 -4.23 1.40
CA ILE A 160 4.92 -4.31 0.80
C ILE A 160 4.56 -5.77 0.46
N ALA A 161 5.54 -6.67 0.30
CA ALA A 161 5.29 -8.10 0.19
C ALA A 161 4.56 -8.65 1.44
N THR A 162 5.00 -8.24 2.64
CA THR A 162 4.29 -8.50 3.90
C THR A 162 2.88 -7.91 3.87
N VAL A 163 2.75 -6.64 3.46
CA VAL A 163 1.46 -5.95 3.40
C VAL A 163 0.47 -6.67 2.49
N GLY A 164 0.92 -7.16 1.33
CA GLY A 164 0.12 -7.94 0.40
C GLY A 164 -0.41 -9.23 1.04
N SER A 165 0.45 -10.03 1.65
CA SER A 165 0.08 -11.27 2.33
C SER A 165 -0.91 -11.03 3.47
N GLN A 166 -0.69 -10.01 4.30
CA GLN A 166 -1.57 -9.66 5.40
C GLN A 166 -2.94 -9.13 4.92
N SER A 167 -2.97 -8.39 3.82
CA SER A 167 -4.23 -7.91 3.23
C SER A 167 -5.11 -9.08 2.76
N ILE A 168 -4.50 -10.12 2.17
CA ILE A 168 -5.19 -11.35 1.80
C ILE A 168 -5.71 -12.07 3.04
N ALA A 169 -4.90 -12.18 4.11
CA ALA A 169 -5.32 -12.81 5.35
C ALA A 169 -6.54 -12.13 5.98
N ILE A 170 -6.54 -10.79 6.00
CA ILE A 170 -7.67 -9.99 6.50
C ILE A 170 -8.93 -10.26 5.69
N LEU A 171 -8.85 -10.09 4.35
CA LEU A 171 -10.02 -10.24 3.49
C LEU A 171 -10.56 -11.67 3.50
N SER A 172 -9.68 -12.69 3.49
CA SER A 172 -10.08 -14.10 3.63
C SER A 172 -10.85 -14.33 4.93
N THR A 173 -10.40 -13.75 6.05
CA THR A 173 -11.06 -13.89 7.35
C THR A 173 -12.43 -13.20 7.37
N LEU A 174 -12.56 -12.04 6.73
CA LEU A 174 -13.83 -11.30 6.65
C LEU A 174 -14.85 -11.97 5.72
N LEU A 175 -14.40 -12.76 4.75
CA LEU A 175 -15.27 -13.52 3.83
C LEU A 175 -15.74 -14.85 4.42
N LEU A 176 -15.27 -15.28 5.59
CA LEU A 176 -15.70 -16.55 6.23
C LEU A 176 -17.24 -16.72 6.37
N PRO A 177 -18.03 -15.67 6.67
CA PRO A 177 -19.49 -15.81 6.76
C PRO A 177 -20.15 -16.27 5.47
N THR A 178 -19.58 -15.95 4.32
CA THR A 178 -20.11 -16.25 2.97
C THR A 178 -19.42 -17.42 2.28
N ALA A 179 -18.45 -18.08 2.96
CA ALA A 179 -17.61 -19.12 2.36
C ALA A 179 -18.31 -20.50 2.25
N GLY A 180 -19.47 -20.70 2.89
CA GLY A 180 -20.21 -21.94 2.80
C GLY A 180 -19.37 -23.18 3.18
N ALA A 181 -19.32 -24.17 2.29
CA ALA A 181 -18.57 -25.41 2.48
C ALA A 181 -17.03 -25.20 2.49
N TYR A 182 -16.54 -24.11 1.93
CA TYR A 182 -15.10 -23.79 1.85
C TYR A 182 -14.55 -23.06 3.09
N LYS A 183 -15.36 -22.86 4.13
CA LYS A 183 -15.01 -22.10 5.33
C LYS A 183 -13.72 -22.60 5.99
N THR A 184 -13.55 -23.92 6.16
CA THR A 184 -12.35 -24.51 6.78
C THR A 184 -11.11 -24.26 5.91
N ALA A 185 -11.20 -24.45 4.61
CA ALA A 185 -10.11 -24.19 3.69
C ALA A 185 -9.72 -22.69 3.69
N LEU A 186 -10.71 -21.80 3.69
CA LEU A 186 -10.48 -20.35 3.66
C LEU A 186 -9.83 -19.83 4.96
N VAL A 187 -10.25 -20.33 6.12
CA VAL A 187 -9.64 -19.94 7.41
C VAL A 187 -8.20 -20.47 7.53
N THR A 188 -7.95 -21.69 7.04
CA THR A 188 -6.59 -22.24 6.99
C THR A 188 -5.71 -21.43 6.06
N PHE A 189 -6.23 -21.07 4.88
CA PHE A 189 -5.54 -20.21 3.94
C PHE A 189 -5.24 -18.83 4.53
N ALA A 190 -6.22 -18.20 5.21
CA ALA A 190 -6.02 -16.92 5.89
C ALA A 190 -4.89 -17.01 6.94
N LEU A 191 -4.85 -18.08 7.72
CA LEU A 191 -3.78 -18.30 8.70
C LEU A 191 -2.42 -18.52 8.03
N ILE A 192 -2.36 -19.28 6.94
CA ILE A 192 -1.12 -19.46 6.16
C ILE A 192 -0.61 -18.12 5.63
N MET A 193 -1.48 -17.32 5.02
CA MET A 193 -1.11 -16.00 4.50
C MET A 193 -0.63 -15.06 5.62
N TYR A 194 -1.27 -15.11 6.79
CA TYR A 194 -0.84 -14.37 7.99
C TYR A 194 0.59 -14.76 8.40
N LEU A 195 0.86 -16.06 8.56
CA LEU A 195 2.16 -16.56 8.99
C LEU A 195 3.25 -16.30 7.92
N MET A 196 2.93 -16.43 6.63
CA MET A 196 3.84 -16.06 5.54
C MET A 196 4.19 -14.57 5.58
N GLY A 197 3.22 -13.71 5.83
CA GLY A 197 3.47 -12.27 6.01
C GLY A 197 4.35 -11.99 7.22
N CYS A 198 4.15 -12.69 8.35
CA CYS A 198 5.04 -12.60 9.52
C CYS A 198 6.47 -12.99 9.16
N MET A 199 6.65 -14.12 8.49
CA MET A 199 7.96 -14.61 8.03
C MET A 199 8.64 -13.59 7.10
N THR A 200 7.90 -13.08 6.12
CA THR A 200 8.44 -12.09 5.15
C THR A 200 8.91 -10.83 5.85
N TYR A 201 8.16 -10.32 6.84
CA TYR A 201 8.60 -9.18 7.64
C TYR A 201 9.89 -9.47 8.38
N LEU A 202 9.93 -10.57 9.15
CA LEU A 202 11.09 -10.95 9.96
C LEU A 202 12.34 -11.24 9.12
N THR A 203 12.18 -11.59 7.85
CA THR A 203 13.29 -11.80 6.92
C THR A 203 13.82 -10.48 6.33
N ILE A 204 12.94 -9.53 6.00
CA ILE A 204 13.32 -8.29 5.31
C ILE A 204 13.77 -7.20 6.28
N ILE A 205 13.11 -7.06 7.44
CA ILE A 205 13.35 -5.93 8.34
C ILE A 205 14.77 -5.87 8.91
N PRO A 206 15.46 -7.00 9.20
CA PRO A 206 16.84 -6.97 9.63
C PRO A 206 17.78 -6.37 8.58
N LEU A 207 17.52 -6.62 7.29
CA LEU A 207 18.32 -6.06 6.21
C LEU A 207 18.15 -4.53 6.11
N ILE A 208 16.93 -4.05 6.29
CA ILE A 208 16.64 -2.60 6.33
C ILE A 208 17.29 -1.95 7.56
N LEU A 209 17.20 -2.59 8.73
CA LEU A 209 17.84 -2.09 9.95
C LEU A 209 19.37 -2.10 9.81
N TYR A 210 19.94 -3.15 9.22
CA TYR A 210 21.36 -3.24 8.90
C TYR A 210 21.77 -2.10 7.95
N ARG A 211 20.98 -1.80 6.90
CA ARG A 211 21.23 -0.66 6.02
C ARG A 211 21.24 0.67 6.80
N PHE A 212 20.29 0.89 7.70
CA PHE A 212 20.20 2.12 8.48
C PHE A 212 21.38 2.32 9.45
N THR A 213 21.90 1.23 10.00
CA THR A 213 22.90 1.28 11.06
C THR A 213 24.34 1.23 10.55
N PHE A 214 24.57 0.60 9.38
CA PHE A 214 25.94 0.34 8.92
C PHE A 214 26.29 1.02 7.59
N PHE A 215 25.32 1.55 6.84
CA PHE A 215 25.57 2.29 5.62
C PHE A 215 25.22 3.77 5.79
N ARG A 216 25.90 4.61 4.97
CA ARG A 216 25.61 6.04 4.96
C ARG A 216 24.19 6.28 4.44
N LEU A 217 23.41 7.09 5.17
CA LEU A 217 22.07 7.47 4.77
C LEU A 217 22.04 8.93 4.36
N THR A 218 21.66 9.21 3.10
CA THR A 218 21.46 10.57 2.61
C THR A 218 19.99 11.00 2.72
N PRO A 219 19.69 12.31 2.82
CA PRO A 219 18.31 12.79 2.86
C PRO A 219 17.46 12.36 1.64
N ALA A 220 18.07 12.21 0.47
CA ALA A 220 17.40 11.78 -0.76
C ALA A 220 16.96 10.30 -0.70
N GLU A 221 17.77 9.45 -0.06
CA GLU A 221 17.52 8.02 0.06
C GLU A 221 16.50 7.68 1.15
N LEU A 222 16.33 8.55 2.16
CA LEU A 222 15.30 8.38 3.18
C LEU A 222 13.90 8.70 2.61
N THR A 223 13.45 7.85 1.71
CA THR A 223 12.18 8.03 0.98
C THR A 223 10.95 7.70 1.85
N PRO A 224 9.76 8.25 1.54
CA PRO A 224 8.52 7.96 2.27
C PRO A 224 8.19 6.49 2.48
N PRO A 225 8.49 5.54 1.56
CA PRO A 225 8.28 4.11 1.77
C PRO A 225 8.95 3.50 3.01
N TYR A 226 9.93 4.14 3.64
CA TYR A 226 10.46 3.65 4.92
C TYR A 226 9.44 3.69 6.07
N TRP A 227 8.36 4.45 5.94
CA TRP A 227 7.23 4.37 6.87
C TRP A 227 6.53 3.00 6.85
N ILE A 228 6.72 2.22 5.78
CA ILE A 228 6.22 0.86 5.68
C ILE A 228 6.89 -0.07 6.70
N ASN A 229 8.06 0.28 7.24
CA ASN A 229 8.68 -0.46 8.35
C ASN A 229 7.69 -0.59 9.53
N MET A 230 6.95 0.47 9.84
CA MET A 230 5.87 0.49 10.81
C MET A 230 4.56 -0.06 10.21
N GLY A 231 4.24 0.31 8.97
CA GLY A 231 2.99 -0.07 8.31
C GLY A 231 2.82 -1.57 8.10
N ALA A 232 3.89 -2.29 7.81
CA ALA A 232 3.86 -3.74 7.61
C ALA A 232 3.55 -4.50 8.90
N VAL A 233 4.06 -4.06 10.05
CA VAL A 233 3.71 -4.66 11.35
C VAL A 233 2.36 -4.17 11.86
N ALA A 234 1.93 -2.97 11.50
CA ALA A 234 0.58 -2.49 11.80
C ALA A 234 -0.49 -3.34 11.08
N ILE A 235 -0.32 -3.64 9.80
CA ILE A 235 -1.27 -4.52 9.09
C ILE A 235 -1.16 -5.96 9.57
N THR A 236 0.01 -6.43 9.98
CA THR A 236 0.18 -7.75 10.61
C THR A 236 -0.61 -7.81 11.92
N THR A 237 -0.58 -6.75 12.72
CA THR A 237 -1.41 -6.60 13.93
C THR A 237 -2.90 -6.63 13.58
N LEU A 238 -3.33 -5.91 12.54
CA LEU A 238 -4.73 -5.91 12.11
C LEU A 238 -5.18 -7.29 11.65
N ALA A 239 -4.34 -8.03 10.91
CA ALA A 239 -4.63 -9.38 10.45
C ALA A 239 -4.75 -10.36 11.64
N GLY A 240 -3.81 -10.30 12.58
CA GLY A 240 -3.86 -11.10 13.80
C GLY A 240 -5.10 -10.80 14.65
N ALA A 241 -5.42 -9.52 14.88
CA ALA A 241 -6.62 -9.11 15.59
C ALA A 241 -7.91 -9.59 14.89
N THR A 242 -7.95 -9.55 13.55
CA THR A 242 -9.09 -10.04 12.77
C THR A 242 -9.26 -11.55 12.91
N LEU A 243 -8.17 -12.34 12.88
CA LEU A 243 -8.18 -13.79 13.14
C LEU A 243 -8.65 -14.10 14.58
N ILE A 244 -8.13 -13.38 15.58
CA ILE A 244 -8.53 -13.55 17.00
C ILE A 244 -10.03 -13.30 17.17
N MET A 245 -10.58 -12.23 16.62
CA MET A 245 -12.02 -11.90 16.71
C MET A 245 -12.91 -12.94 15.99
N ASN A 246 -12.37 -13.71 15.07
CA ASN A 246 -13.07 -14.78 14.35
C ASN A 246 -12.68 -16.20 14.84
N ALA A 247 -11.92 -16.32 15.94
CA ALA A 247 -11.42 -17.61 16.43
C ALA A 247 -12.55 -18.62 16.73
N GLY A 248 -13.67 -18.18 17.27
CA GLY A 248 -14.84 -19.03 17.54
C GLY A 248 -15.48 -19.67 16.30
N ARG A 249 -15.03 -19.28 15.08
CA ARG A 249 -15.48 -19.88 13.81
C ARG A 249 -14.66 -21.09 13.37
N SER A 250 -13.55 -21.41 14.07
CA SER A 250 -12.61 -22.48 13.70
C SER A 250 -11.96 -23.07 14.93
N SER A 251 -12.02 -24.40 15.05
CA SER A 251 -11.34 -25.15 16.12
C SER A 251 -9.82 -24.92 16.09
N LEU A 252 -9.24 -24.83 14.89
CA LEU A 252 -7.81 -24.52 14.72
C LEU A 252 -7.44 -23.16 15.33
N LEU A 253 -8.17 -22.09 15.00
CA LEU A 253 -7.89 -20.76 15.55
C LEU A 253 -8.10 -20.72 17.06
N THR A 254 -9.12 -21.42 17.58
CA THR A 254 -9.37 -21.52 19.01
C THR A 254 -8.23 -22.22 19.74
N ALA A 255 -7.67 -23.29 19.15
CA ALA A 255 -6.56 -24.02 19.75
C ALA A 255 -5.27 -23.20 19.86
N ILE A 256 -4.99 -22.33 18.88
CA ILE A 256 -3.78 -21.48 18.84
C ILE A 256 -4.02 -20.05 19.33
N LEU A 257 -5.18 -19.75 19.92
CA LEU A 257 -5.57 -18.40 20.31
C LEU A 257 -4.56 -17.68 21.22
N PRO A 258 -3.96 -18.33 22.27
CA PRO A 258 -2.92 -17.68 23.08
C PRO A 258 -1.70 -17.26 22.27
N PHE A 259 -1.25 -18.11 21.34
CA PHE A 259 -0.16 -17.80 20.43
C PHE A 259 -0.48 -16.59 19.53
N LEU A 260 -1.68 -16.58 18.92
CA LEU A 260 -2.12 -15.46 18.08
C LEU A 260 -2.16 -14.14 18.85
N LYS A 261 -2.67 -14.15 20.10
CA LYS A 261 -2.69 -12.95 20.95
C LYS A 261 -1.28 -12.44 21.24
N GLY A 262 -0.36 -13.31 21.65
CA GLY A 262 1.03 -12.93 21.93
C GLY A 262 1.75 -12.39 20.70
N LEU A 263 1.62 -13.09 19.57
CA LEU A 263 2.24 -12.67 18.31
C LEU A 263 1.68 -11.34 17.80
N THR A 264 0.37 -11.12 17.92
CA THR A 264 -0.29 -9.87 17.51
C THR A 264 0.18 -8.69 18.37
N LEU A 265 0.30 -8.89 19.69
CA LEU A 265 0.86 -7.87 20.61
C LEU A 265 2.32 -7.56 20.28
N TYR A 266 3.13 -8.57 19.98
CA TYR A 266 4.51 -8.39 19.55
C TYR A 266 4.62 -7.47 18.32
N PHE A 267 3.80 -7.70 17.28
CA PHE A 267 3.82 -6.88 16.09
C PHE A 267 3.29 -5.45 16.34
N TRP A 268 2.30 -5.29 17.20
CA TRP A 268 1.86 -3.94 17.58
C TRP A 268 2.94 -3.17 18.35
N ALA A 269 3.61 -3.81 19.30
CA ALA A 269 4.73 -3.20 20.01
C ALA A 269 5.87 -2.83 19.07
N THR A 270 6.17 -3.70 18.09
CA THR A 270 7.15 -3.42 17.03
C THR A 270 6.75 -2.22 16.18
N ALA A 271 5.47 -2.11 15.81
CA ALA A 271 4.95 -0.94 15.09
C ALA A 271 5.13 0.34 15.91
N THR A 272 4.81 0.28 17.20
CA THR A 272 4.97 1.40 18.13
C THR A 272 6.43 1.82 18.25
N TRP A 273 7.35 0.87 18.30
CA TRP A 273 8.80 1.14 18.37
C TRP A 273 9.32 1.89 17.14
N TRP A 274 8.79 1.63 15.95
CA TRP A 274 9.21 2.32 14.73
C TRP A 274 8.82 3.80 14.70
N ILE A 275 7.70 4.20 15.35
CA ILE A 275 7.15 5.56 15.24
C ILE A 275 8.14 6.63 15.68
N PRO A 276 8.74 6.60 16.89
CA PRO A 276 9.70 7.62 17.31
C PRO A 276 10.91 7.70 16.38
N LEU A 277 11.43 6.56 15.94
CA LEU A 277 12.59 6.53 15.03
C LEU A 277 12.27 7.19 13.69
N LEU A 278 11.13 6.88 13.09
CA LEU A 278 10.70 7.46 11.82
C LEU A 278 10.45 8.97 11.96
N LEU A 279 9.89 9.42 13.09
CA LEU A 279 9.72 10.85 13.37
C LEU A 279 11.08 11.56 13.49
N ILE A 280 12.04 11.01 14.22
CA ILE A 280 13.40 11.56 14.35
C ILE A 280 14.06 11.67 12.97
N LEU A 281 13.98 10.62 12.16
CA LEU A 281 14.53 10.62 10.80
C LEU A 281 13.82 11.63 9.89
N GLY A 282 12.51 11.79 10.02
CA GLY A 282 11.73 12.80 9.30
C GLY A 282 12.15 14.23 9.68
N VAL A 283 12.30 14.51 10.99
CA VAL A 283 12.81 15.78 11.48
C VAL A 283 14.22 16.04 10.95
N TRP A 284 15.11 15.05 11.05
CA TRP A 284 16.47 15.15 10.50
C TRP A 284 16.45 15.49 9.01
N ARG A 285 15.62 14.81 8.20
CA ARG A 285 15.55 15.02 6.76
C ARG A 285 15.05 16.42 6.39
N HIS A 286 13.94 16.85 7.00
CA HIS A 286 13.21 18.04 6.54
C HIS A 286 13.60 19.31 7.32
N LEU A 287 13.83 19.23 8.63
CA LEU A 287 14.16 20.39 9.45
C LEU A 287 15.68 20.59 9.56
N TYR A 288 16.47 19.53 9.81
CA TYR A 288 17.92 19.66 9.97
C TYR A 288 18.67 19.73 8.63
N ARG A 289 18.30 18.86 7.67
CA ARG A 289 18.95 18.78 6.34
C ARG A 289 18.23 19.62 5.27
N HIS A 290 17.15 20.31 5.61
CA HIS A 290 16.36 21.20 4.74
C HIS A 290 15.96 20.55 3.40
N PHE A 291 15.74 19.22 3.39
CA PHE A 291 15.30 18.51 2.18
C PHE A 291 13.88 18.96 1.81
N PRO A 292 13.65 19.41 0.57
CA PRO A 292 12.38 20.02 0.20
C PRO A 292 11.22 19.04 0.29
N LEU A 293 10.10 19.54 0.81
CA LEU A 293 8.83 18.80 0.86
C LEU A 293 8.10 19.07 -0.47
N ARG A 294 8.23 18.14 -1.41
CA ARG A 294 7.51 18.18 -2.70
C ARG A 294 6.67 16.94 -2.83
N TYR A 295 5.48 17.07 -3.41
CA TYR A 295 4.63 15.91 -3.66
C TYR A 295 5.39 14.86 -4.49
N SER A 296 5.18 13.62 -4.12
CA SER A 296 5.60 12.44 -4.85
C SER A 296 4.60 11.31 -4.57
N PRO A 297 4.27 10.45 -5.54
CA PRO A 297 3.41 9.29 -5.32
C PRO A 297 3.84 8.39 -4.15
N GLN A 298 5.12 8.41 -3.80
CA GLN A 298 5.67 7.65 -2.67
C GLN A 298 5.12 8.08 -1.31
N TYR A 299 4.56 9.30 -1.16
CA TYR A 299 3.95 9.75 0.09
C TYR A 299 2.71 8.93 0.49
N TRP A 300 2.04 8.29 -0.46
CA TRP A 300 0.99 7.32 -0.14
C TRP A 300 1.52 6.13 0.68
N GLY A 301 2.80 5.78 0.51
CA GLY A 301 3.52 4.81 1.34
C GLY A 301 3.79 5.29 2.78
N MET A 302 3.61 6.58 3.11
CA MET A 302 3.63 7.12 4.46
C MET A 302 2.20 7.24 5.04
N VAL A 303 1.24 7.68 4.23
CA VAL A 303 -0.16 7.87 4.65
C VAL A 303 -0.80 6.54 5.04
N PHE A 304 -0.58 5.49 4.25
CA PHE A 304 -1.09 4.15 4.53
C PHE A 304 -0.69 3.63 5.92
N PRO A 305 0.57 3.64 6.34
CA PRO A 305 1.00 3.27 7.68
C PRO A 305 0.29 4.02 8.82
N LEU A 306 0.08 5.32 8.68
CA LEU A 306 -0.61 6.13 9.69
C LEU A 306 -2.07 5.68 9.88
N GLY A 307 -2.80 5.50 8.78
CA GLY A 307 -4.16 4.96 8.83
C GLY A 307 -4.20 3.52 9.33
N MET A 308 -3.20 2.71 8.95
CA MET A 308 -3.12 1.31 9.37
C MET A 308 -2.84 1.17 10.86
N TYR A 309 -1.95 2.00 11.42
CA TYR A 309 -1.68 1.99 12.85
C TYR A 309 -2.92 2.40 13.67
N THR A 310 -3.72 3.34 13.15
CA THR A 310 -5.02 3.67 13.74
C THR A 310 -5.96 2.46 13.77
N ALA A 311 -6.19 1.84 12.60
CA ALA A 311 -7.12 0.72 12.48
C ALA A 311 -6.69 -0.51 13.28
N CYS A 312 -5.39 -0.84 13.26
CA CYS A 312 -4.89 -1.98 14.01
C CYS A 312 -4.96 -1.77 15.53
N THR A 313 -4.73 -0.55 16.01
CA THR A 313 -4.84 -0.22 17.45
C THR A 313 -6.28 -0.33 17.94
N ILE A 314 -7.27 0.11 17.14
CA ILE A 314 -8.69 -0.07 17.43
C ILE A 314 -9.03 -1.56 17.55
N ARG A 315 -8.64 -2.36 16.54
CA ARG A 315 -8.97 -3.79 16.49
C ARG A 315 -8.22 -4.60 17.54
N LEU A 316 -6.97 -4.26 17.82
CA LEU A 316 -6.19 -4.90 18.88
C LEU A 316 -6.85 -4.67 20.24
N SER A 317 -7.24 -3.41 20.55
CA SER A 317 -7.93 -3.07 21.80
C SER A 317 -9.15 -3.98 22.04
N GLN A 318 -9.93 -4.25 20.98
CA GLN A 318 -11.08 -5.14 21.03
C GLN A 318 -10.72 -6.61 21.11
N ALA A 319 -9.71 -7.06 20.35
CA ALA A 319 -9.34 -8.47 20.22
C ALA A 319 -8.69 -9.05 21.48
N VAL A 320 -7.94 -8.24 22.24
CA VAL A 320 -7.23 -8.67 23.44
C VAL A 320 -7.75 -8.05 24.75
N ASP A 321 -8.90 -7.33 24.66
CA ASP A 321 -9.54 -6.64 25.78
C ASP A 321 -8.59 -5.66 26.48
N LEU A 322 -8.05 -4.70 25.73
CA LEU A 322 -7.12 -3.67 26.17
C LEU A 322 -7.74 -2.26 25.98
N PRO A 323 -8.74 -1.87 26.78
CA PRO A 323 -9.48 -0.62 26.60
C PRO A 323 -8.61 0.63 26.77
N LEU A 324 -7.45 0.50 27.42
CA LEU A 324 -6.46 1.58 27.57
C LEU A 324 -6.02 2.18 26.24
N LEU A 325 -6.09 1.43 25.13
CA LEU A 325 -5.69 1.89 23.81
C LEU A 325 -6.79 2.72 23.10
N ALA A 326 -8.04 2.61 23.51
CA ALA A 326 -9.16 3.27 22.83
C ALA A 326 -9.06 4.81 22.80
N PRO A 327 -8.67 5.52 23.90
CA PRO A 327 -8.64 6.98 23.91
C PRO A 327 -7.64 7.63 22.96
N VAL A 328 -6.59 6.90 22.54
CA VAL A 328 -5.56 7.47 21.63
C VAL A 328 -6.00 7.41 20.17
N THR A 329 -6.93 6.54 19.81
CA THR A 329 -7.29 6.24 18.42
C THR A 329 -7.91 7.41 17.64
N PRO A 330 -8.73 8.33 18.22
CA PRO A 330 -9.21 9.50 17.50
C PRO A 330 -8.07 10.46 17.09
N TYR A 331 -7.06 10.61 17.94
CA TYR A 331 -5.89 11.46 17.62
C TYR A 331 -5.05 10.85 16.51
N LEU A 332 -4.86 9.52 16.52
CA LEU A 332 -4.19 8.80 15.44
C LEU A 332 -4.93 8.96 14.11
N LEU A 333 -6.27 8.87 14.13
CA LEU A 333 -7.09 9.12 12.94
C LEU A 333 -6.95 10.55 12.45
N ALA A 334 -6.94 11.55 13.33
CA ALA A 334 -6.77 12.95 12.95
C ALA A 334 -5.43 13.19 12.24
N ILE A 335 -4.34 12.60 12.74
CA ILE A 335 -3.02 12.67 12.11
C ILE A 335 -3.05 12.00 10.73
N ALA A 336 -3.66 10.83 10.62
CA ALA A 336 -3.76 10.10 9.35
C ALA A 336 -4.59 10.86 8.30
N LEU A 337 -5.73 11.45 8.71
CA LEU A 337 -6.57 12.29 7.85
C LEU A 337 -5.84 13.55 7.40
N PHE A 338 -5.10 14.19 8.29
CA PHE A 338 -4.30 15.38 7.95
C PHE A 338 -3.23 15.03 6.90
N ALA A 339 -2.49 13.95 7.11
CA ALA A 339 -1.47 13.49 6.15
C ALA A 339 -2.09 13.09 4.81
N TRP A 340 -3.26 12.42 4.82
CA TRP A 340 -4.01 12.08 3.62
C TRP A 340 -4.45 13.33 2.85
N SER A 341 -5.03 14.30 3.55
CA SER A 341 -5.53 15.54 2.94
C SER A 341 -4.42 16.34 2.27
N LEU A 342 -3.25 16.47 2.93
CA LEU A 342 -2.09 17.13 2.34
C LEU A 342 -1.55 16.39 1.11
N THR A 343 -1.47 15.07 1.19
CA THR A 343 -0.99 14.25 0.08
C THR A 343 -1.96 14.29 -1.11
N PHE A 344 -3.27 14.24 -0.84
CA PHE A 344 -4.30 14.34 -1.87
C PHE A 344 -4.33 15.72 -2.53
N ALA A 345 -4.21 16.81 -1.74
CA ALA A 345 -4.08 18.16 -2.28
C ALA A 345 -2.83 18.31 -3.16
N GLY A 346 -1.70 17.71 -2.76
CA GLY A 346 -0.49 17.64 -3.56
C GLY A 346 -0.68 16.91 -4.89
N LEU A 347 -1.39 15.78 -4.88
CA LEU A 347 -1.75 15.04 -6.10
C LEU A 347 -2.60 15.90 -7.05
N ILE A 348 -3.66 16.54 -6.54
CA ILE A 348 -4.53 17.39 -7.36
C ILE A 348 -3.74 18.58 -7.93
N HIS A 349 -2.91 19.22 -7.11
CA HIS A 349 -2.06 20.33 -7.59
C HIS A 349 -1.13 19.89 -8.73
N GLU A 350 -0.50 18.73 -8.63
CA GLU A 350 0.38 18.20 -9.67
C GLU A 350 -0.39 17.89 -10.96
N LEU A 351 -1.55 17.23 -10.84
CA LEU A 351 -2.41 16.96 -12.00
C LEU A 351 -2.85 18.24 -12.70
N VAL A 352 -3.33 19.25 -11.97
CA VAL A 352 -3.73 20.54 -12.54
C VAL A 352 -2.56 21.26 -13.22
N ARG A 353 -1.39 21.22 -12.61
CA ARG A 353 -0.18 21.82 -13.20
C ARG A 353 0.26 21.12 -14.48
N ASP A 354 0.23 19.80 -14.52
CA ASP A 354 0.71 19.01 -15.65
C ASP A 354 -0.28 19.06 -16.84
N PHE A 355 -1.58 19.11 -16.57
CA PHE A 355 -2.60 19.32 -17.61
C PHE A 355 -2.75 20.80 -18.04
N GLY A 356 -2.41 21.75 -17.17
CA GLY A 356 -2.49 23.19 -17.45
C GLY A 356 -1.28 23.80 -18.17
N ARG A 357 -0.18 23.06 -18.31
CA ARG A 357 1.01 23.49 -19.03
C ARG A 357 1.29 22.54 -20.18
N PRO A 358 0.93 22.90 -21.44
CA PRO A 358 1.39 22.13 -22.59
C PRO A 358 2.94 22.18 -22.58
N ARG A 359 3.57 21.03 -22.33
CA ARG A 359 5.02 20.90 -22.55
C ARG A 359 5.24 21.05 -24.05
N LEU A 360 5.86 22.15 -24.47
CA LEU A 360 6.40 22.27 -25.80
C LEU A 360 7.38 21.10 -26.03
N PRO A 361 7.35 20.45 -27.19
CA PRO A 361 8.28 19.38 -27.49
C PRO A 361 9.71 19.92 -27.32
N GLU A 362 10.54 19.22 -26.54
CA GLU A 362 11.97 19.54 -26.43
C GLU A 362 12.55 19.55 -27.85
N SER A 363 13.09 20.68 -28.25
CA SER A 363 13.83 20.81 -29.50
C SER A 363 14.94 19.74 -29.51
N PRO A 364 15.09 18.94 -30.59
CA PRO A 364 16.13 17.94 -30.65
C PRO A 364 17.48 18.65 -30.42
N ALA A 365 18.24 18.15 -29.43
CA ALA A 365 19.58 18.62 -29.12
C ALA A 365 20.41 18.60 -30.39
N ARG A 366 20.95 19.79 -30.76
CA ARG A 366 21.88 19.90 -31.88
C ARG A 366 23.09 19.02 -31.59
N PRO A 367 23.52 18.16 -32.52
CA PRO A 367 24.74 17.40 -32.35
C PRO A 367 25.91 18.39 -32.36
N HIS A 368 26.77 18.33 -31.35
CA HIS A 368 28.11 18.91 -31.33
C HIS A 368 29.10 17.94 -31.88
#